data_afe2d8a63b65a88522cac8d9626962d7
#
_entry.id   afe2d8a63b65a88522cac8d9626962d7
#
_cell.length_a   1.000
_cell.length_b   1.000
_cell.length_c   1.000
_cell.angle_alpha   90.00
_cell.angle_beta   90.00
_cell.angle_gamma   90.00
#
_symmetry.space_group_name_H-M   'P 1'
#
loop_
_entity.id
_entity.type
_entity.pdbx_description
1 polymer ?
#
loop_
_entity_poly.entity_id
_entity_poly.type
_entity_poly.pdbx_seq_one_letter_code
_entity_poly.pdbx_strand_id
1 'polypeptide(L)'
;YMSGPYCSMLLADAGAEVIKVERPGSGDPRRSIPPFVQKGDIKKAGGFMAYNSNKKSLSLNIRSNSGQKIFLDLVKIADVVVENLRPGSVNKLGLGYETLKEINPKLIYAAISGFGRLEGYEGPDSQRPAFDIVAEAMSGIMHLVGFEDKPPSWTIYGMADIYSGMCTAYGIMQALFMRERTGKGQFVDSAM
;
A
#
# COMPACT_ATOMS: atom_id res chain seq x y z
N TYR A 1 -0.14 5.13 -4.90
CA TYR A 1 0.78 6.26 -4.71
C TYR A 1 2.21 5.75 -4.52
N MET A 2 2.72 5.54 -3.29
CA MET A 2 4.11 5.08 -3.09
C MET A 2 4.19 3.85 -2.17
N SER A 3 3.78 3.91 -0.93
CA SER A 3 3.99 2.86 0.09
C SER A 3 3.51 1.47 -0.33
N GLY A 4 2.23 1.30 -0.62
CA GLY A 4 1.69 0.02 -1.10
C GLY A 4 2.29 -0.46 -2.43
N PRO A 5 2.42 0.40 -3.45
CA PRO A 5 3.16 0.07 -4.67
C PRO A 5 4.61 -0.35 -4.43
N TYR A 6 5.34 0.32 -3.54
CA TYR A 6 6.71 -0.07 -3.22
C TYR A 6 6.76 -1.43 -2.51
N CYS A 7 5.93 -1.64 -1.51
CA CYS A 7 5.78 -2.94 -0.83
C CYS A 7 5.54 -4.07 -1.84
N SER A 8 4.54 -3.93 -2.70
CA SER A 8 4.19 -4.96 -3.67
C SER A 8 5.21 -5.12 -4.80
N MET A 9 6.02 -4.09 -5.09
CA MET A 9 7.15 -4.22 -6.02
C MET A 9 8.26 -5.09 -5.42
N LEU A 10 8.62 -4.90 -4.16
CA LEU A 10 9.63 -5.74 -3.49
C LEU A 10 9.24 -7.22 -3.53
N LEU A 11 7.96 -7.53 -3.34
CA LEU A 11 7.45 -8.90 -3.47
C LEU A 11 7.49 -9.40 -4.91
N ALA A 12 7.14 -8.55 -5.90
CA ALA A 12 7.21 -8.90 -7.31
C ALA A 12 8.66 -9.18 -7.76
N ASP A 13 9.62 -8.37 -7.29
CA ASP A 13 11.04 -8.56 -7.58
C ASP A 13 11.60 -9.84 -6.94
N ALA A 14 10.98 -10.28 -5.84
CA ALA A 14 11.26 -11.57 -5.20
C ALA A 14 10.54 -12.77 -5.86
N GLY A 15 9.80 -12.55 -6.94
CA GLY A 15 9.15 -13.60 -7.73
C GLY A 15 7.65 -13.77 -7.50
N ALA A 16 7.00 -12.94 -6.69
CA ALA A 16 5.56 -13.00 -6.53
C ALA A 16 4.83 -12.50 -7.79
N GLU A 17 3.74 -13.17 -8.18
CA GLU A 17 2.83 -12.64 -9.19
C GLU A 17 1.97 -11.52 -8.57
N VAL A 18 2.17 -10.29 -9.00
CA VAL A 18 1.47 -9.13 -8.49
C VAL A 18 0.50 -8.56 -9.51
N ILE A 19 -0.79 -8.52 -9.14
CA ILE A 19 -1.85 -7.88 -9.91
C ILE A 19 -2.18 -6.53 -9.27
N LYS A 20 -1.84 -5.44 -9.96
CA LYS A 20 -2.22 -4.09 -9.55
C LYS A 20 -3.61 -3.75 -10.05
N VAL A 21 -4.56 -3.69 -9.13
CA VAL A 21 -5.92 -3.24 -9.42
C VAL A 21 -5.96 -1.72 -9.47
N GLU A 22 -6.39 -1.16 -10.59
CA GLU A 22 -6.40 0.27 -10.85
C GLU A 22 -7.79 0.75 -11.28
N ARG A 23 -8.10 2.00 -10.97
CA ARG A 23 -9.35 2.65 -11.39
C ARG A 23 -9.39 2.74 -12.92
N PRO A 24 -10.52 2.40 -13.55
CA PRO A 24 -10.70 2.63 -14.99
C PRO A 24 -10.51 4.09 -15.39
N GLY A 25 -9.89 4.30 -16.52
CA GLY A 25 -9.58 5.61 -17.11
C GLY A 25 -8.37 6.31 -16.48
N SER A 26 -8.42 6.64 -15.20
CA SER A 26 -7.35 7.44 -14.55
C SER A 26 -6.16 6.59 -14.04
N GLY A 27 -6.37 5.34 -13.70
CA GLY A 27 -5.35 4.49 -13.09
C GLY A 27 -4.90 5.00 -11.70
N ASP A 28 -3.64 4.69 -11.38
CA ASP A 28 -2.96 5.22 -10.20
C ASP A 28 -2.62 6.71 -10.41
N PRO A 29 -2.92 7.60 -9.46
CA PRO A 29 -2.58 9.02 -9.57
C PRO A 29 -1.10 9.29 -9.87
N ARG A 30 -0.20 8.39 -9.46
CA ARG A 30 1.24 8.51 -9.73
C ARG A 30 1.58 8.49 -11.23
N ARG A 31 0.68 8.00 -12.09
CA ARG A 31 0.83 8.03 -13.55
C ARG A 31 0.83 9.45 -14.13
N SER A 32 0.26 10.41 -13.40
CA SER A 32 0.12 11.81 -13.84
C SER A 32 1.08 12.77 -13.14
N ILE A 33 1.99 12.29 -12.30
CA ILE A 33 2.92 13.11 -11.51
C ILE A 33 4.33 13.04 -12.11
N PRO A 34 4.98 14.20 -12.36
CA PRO A 34 6.36 14.25 -12.85
C PRO A 34 7.35 13.64 -11.83
N PRO A 35 8.62 13.37 -12.23
CA PRO A 35 9.17 13.61 -13.57
C PRO A 35 8.65 12.62 -14.62
N PHE A 36 8.59 13.09 -15.88
CA PHE A 36 8.18 12.24 -16.99
C PHE A 36 9.38 11.81 -17.82
N VAL A 37 9.42 10.54 -18.21
CA VAL A 37 10.33 10.01 -19.22
C VAL A 37 9.57 9.96 -20.55
N GLN A 38 10.16 10.47 -21.60
CA GLN A 38 9.58 10.47 -22.93
C GLN A 38 10.50 9.76 -23.92
N LYS A 39 9.90 8.87 -24.72
CA LYS A 39 10.58 8.22 -25.85
C LYS A 39 9.62 8.21 -27.05
N GLY A 40 9.90 9.04 -28.06
CA GLY A 40 8.94 9.30 -29.15
C GLY A 40 7.64 9.87 -28.60
N ASP A 41 6.51 9.30 -28.99
CA ASP A 41 5.17 9.71 -28.53
C ASP A 41 4.79 9.13 -27.16
N ILE A 42 5.62 8.24 -26.63
CA ILE A 42 5.34 7.59 -25.34
C ILE A 42 5.88 8.45 -24.20
N LYS A 43 4.98 8.95 -23.35
CA LYS A 43 5.29 9.69 -22.13
C LYS A 43 4.82 8.91 -20.91
N LYS A 44 5.71 8.63 -19.96
CA LYS A 44 5.42 7.88 -18.74
C LYS A 44 5.97 8.59 -17.50
N ALA A 45 5.24 8.55 -16.40
CA ALA A 45 5.72 9.09 -15.13
C ALA A 45 6.81 8.19 -14.54
N GLY A 46 7.98 8.76 -14.31
CA GLY A 46 9.15 8.05 -13.77
C GLY A 46 8.86 7.43 -12.39
N GLY A 47 8.17 8.17 -11.51
CA GLY A 47 7.79 7.66 -10.20
C GLY A 47 6.77 6.51 -10.25
N PHE A 48 5.90 6.44 -11.28
CA PHE A 48 5.06 5.28 -11.48
C PHE A 48 5.91 4.05 -11.90
N MET A 49 6.84 4.26 -12.83
CA MET A 49 7.72 3.18 -13.29
C MET A 49 8.60 2.64 -12.17
N ALA A 50 9.14 3.53 -11.32
CA ALA A 50 10.02 3.18 -10.21
C ALA A 50 9.40 2.25 -9.16
N TYR A 51 8.06 2.33 -8.97
CA TYR A 51 7.39 1.55 -7.92
C TYR A 51 6.45 0.46 -8.44
N ASN A 52 6.38 0.25 -9.75
CA ASN A 52 5.42 -0.71 -10.33
C ASN A 52 6.06 -1.67 -11.34
N SER A 53 7.37 -1.89 -11.26
CA SER A 53 8.06 -2.93 -12.03
C SER A 53 7.47 -4.31 -11.71
N ASN A 54 7.54 -5.22 -12.67
CA ASN A 54 7.16 -6.64 -12.53
C ASN A 54 5.70 -6.90 -12.12
N LYS A 55 4.79 -5.92 -12.33
CA LYS A 55 3.37 -6.07 -11.99
C LYS A 55 2.50 -6.20 -13.24
N LYS A 56 1.47 -7.01 -13.15
CA LYS A 56 0.35 -7.01 -14.10
C LYS A 56 -0.64 -5.93 -13.72
N SER A 57 -1.19 -5.20 -14.68
CA SER A 57 -2.20 -4.16 -14.45
C SER A 57 -3.59 -4.68 -14.78
N LEU A 58 -4.52 -4.49 -13.86
CA LEU A 58 -5.95 -4.78 -14.04
C LEU A 58 -6.76 -3.51 -13.83
N SER A 59 -7.43 -3.04 -14.90
CA SER A 59 -8.38 -1.93 -14.80
C SER A 59 -9.73 -2.45 -14.32
N LEU A 60 -10.12 -2.11 -13.07
CA LEU A 60 -11.31 -2.64 -12.44
C LEU A 60 -12.01 -1.59 -11.56
N ASN A 61 -13.31 -1.39 -11.77
CA ASN A 61 -14.11 -0.55 -10.90
C ASN A 61 -14.64 -1.33 -9.68
N ILE A 62 -13.86 -1.36 -8.61
CA ILE A 62 -14.25 -2.04 -7.34
C ILE A 62 -15.44 -1.38 -6.61
N ARG A 63 -16.00 -0.27 -7.14
CA ARG A 63 -17.22 0.34 -6.58
C ARG A 63 -18.49 -0.20 -7.23
N SER A 64 -18.39 -0.87 -8.39
CA SER A 64 -19.53 -1.52 -9.04
C SER A 64 -19.69 -2.95 -8.53
N ASN A 65 -20.92 -3.46 -8.51
CA ASN A 65 -21.21 -4.83 -8.07
C ASN A 65 -20.44 -5.88 -8.89
N SER A 66 -20.36 -5.69 -10.21
CA SER A 66 -19.60 -6.59 -11.08
C SER A 66 -18.09 -6.54 -10.80
N GLY A 67 -17.55 -5.34 -10.57
CA GLY A 67 -16.14 -5.18 -10.22
C GLY A 67 -15.81 -5.77 -8.84
N GLN A 68 -16.68 -5.61 -7.85
CA GLN A 68 -16.53 -6.26 -6.56
C GLN A 68 -16.54 -7.78 -6.69
N LYS A 69 -17.46 -8.35 -7.47
CA LYS A 69 -17.50 -9.79 -7.70
C LYS A 69 -16.19 -10.30 -8.29
N ILE A 70 -15.66 -9.64 -9.31
CA ILE A 70 -14.35 -10.01 -9.90
C ILE A 70 -13.23 -9.89 -8.87
N PHE A 71 -13.21 -8.82 -8.06
CA PHE A 71 -12.22 -8.65 -7.00
C PHE A 71 -12.30 -9.77 -5.95
N LEU A 72 -13.50 -10.13 -5.52
CA LEU A 72 -13.71 -11.22 -4.56
C LEU A 72 -13.32 -12.60 -5.14
N ASP A 73 -13.52 -12.82 -6.45
CA ASP A 73 -13.06 -14.04 -7.10
C ASP A 73 -11.52 -14.12 -7.14
N LEU A 74 -10.84 -12.99 -7.33
CA LEU A 74 -9.38 -12.92 -7.19
C LEU A 74 -8.93 -13.19 -5.74
N VAL A 75 -9.63 -12.65 -4.74
CA VAL A 75 -9.32 -12.87 -3.32
C VAL A 75 -9.36 -14.36 -2.93
N LYS A 76 -10.24 -15.15 -3.52
CA LYS A 76 -10.34 -16.61 -3.25
C LYS A 76 -9.03 -17.35 -3.53
N ILE A 77 -8.25 -16.87 -4.49
CA ILE A 77 -7.00 -17.50 -4.93
C ILE A 77 -5.75 -16.70 -4.58
N ALA A 78 -5.91 -15.51 -4.03
CA ALA A 78 -4.79 -14.66 -3.64
C ALA A 78 -4.17 -15.12 -2.33
N ASP A 79 -2.86 -15.06 -2.23
CA ASP A 79 -2.12 -15.23 -0.97
C ASP A 79 -2.14 -13.97 -0.13
N VAL A 80 -2.05 -12.80 -0.78
CA VAL A 80 -1.87 -11.51 -0.13
C VAL A 80 -2.73 -10.44 -0.80
N VAL A 81 -3.36 -9.60 0.00
CA VAL A 81 -3.93 -8.32 -0.45
C VAL A 81 -3.15 -7.20 0.21
N VAL A 82 -2.66 -6.24 -0.57
CA VAL A 82 -1.97 -5.04 -0.08
C VAL A 82 -2.80 -3.81 -0.44
N GLU A 83 -3.05 -2.96 0.53
CA GLU A 83 -3.71 -1.68 0.27
C GLU A 83 -3.13 -0.54 1.13
N ASN A 84 -3.15 0.68 0.60
CA ASN A 84 -2.77 1.90 1.30
C ASN A 84 -3.80 3.02 1.03
N LEU A 85 -5.07 2.66 1.08
CA LEU A 85 -6.19 3.58 0.93
C LEU A 85 -6.45 4.31 2.26
N ARG A 86 -7.22 5.40 2.18
CA ARG A 86 -7.62 6.11 3.41
C ARG A 86 -8.34 5.14 4.36
N PRO A 87 -8.10 5.23 5.68
CA PRO A 87 -8.80 4.41 6.67
C PRO A 87 -10.31 4.38 6.43
N GLY A 88 -10.91 3.21 6.57
CA GLY A 88 -12.34 2.98 6.36
C GLY A 88 -12.82 2.94 4.90
N SER A 89 -11.99 3.29 3.91
CA SER A 89 -12.42 3.31 2.50
C SER A 89 -12.80 1.94 1.97
N VAL A 90 -11.99 0.91 2.26
CA VAL A 90 -12.26 -0.47 1.85
C VAL A 90 -13.41 -1.09 2.64
N ASN A 91 -13.54 -0.76 3.93
CA ASN A 91 -14.62 -1.25 4.79
C ASN A 91 -15.99 -0.75 4.29
N LYS A 92 -16.08 0.51 3.84
CA LYS A 92 -17.31 1.06 3.22
C LYS A 92 -17.73 0.33 1.94
N LEU A 93 -16.80 -0.35 1.29
CA LEU A 93 -17.07 -1.16 0.10
C LEU A 93 -17.33 -2.63 0.44
N GLY A 94 -17.28 -3.03 1.72
CA GLY A 94 -17.37 -4.43 2.12
C GLY A 94 -16.16 -5.26 1.72
N LEU A 95 -15.00 -4.62 1.51
CA LEU A 95 -13.75 -5.25 1.06
C LEU A 95 -12.63 -5.17 2.12
N GLY A 96 -13.01 -4.96 3.38
CA GLY A 96 -12.06 -4.95 4.50
C GLY A 96 -11.65 -6.36 4.93
N TYR A 97 -10.63 -6.43 5.80
CA TYR A 97 -10.04 -7.68 6.27
C TYR A 97 -11.08 -8.66 6.82
N GLU A 98 -12.00 -8.21 7.66
CA GLU A 98 -13.01 -9.07 8.28
C GLU A 98 -13.88 -9.80 7.24
N THR A 99 -14.27 -9.11 6.17
CA THR A 99 -15.03 -9.72 5.06
C THR A 99 -14.15 -10.67 4.23
N LEU A 100 -12.92 -10.25 3.91
CA LEU A 100 -12.06 -11.02 3.03
C LEU A 100 -11.52 -12.30 3.69
N LYS A 101 -11.30 -12.30 5.01
CA LYS A 101 -10.85 -13.49 5.75
C LYS A 101 -11.92 -14.61 5.79
N GLU A 102 -13.20 -14.25 5.74
CA GLU A 102 -14.28 -15.24 5.64
C GLU A 102 -14.30 -15.94 4.27
N ILE A 103 -13.91 -15.21 3.21
CA ILE A 103 -13.83 -15.73 1.85
C ILE A 103 -12.57 -16.57 1.65
N ASN A 104 -11.45 -16.11 2.21
CA ASN A 104 -10.17 -16.79 2.18
C ASN A 104 -9.50 -16.75 3.56
N PRO A 105 -9.71 -17.77 4.41
CA PRO A 105 -9.13 -17.81 5.75
C PRO A 105 -7.59 -17.89 5.79
N LYS A 106 -6.95 -18.13 4.65
CA LYS A 106 -5.48 -18.15 4.51
C LYS A 106 -4.93 -16.81 4.01
N LEU A 107 -5.80 -15.84 3.71
CA LEU A 107 -5.41 -14.55 3.18
C LEU A 107 -4.56 -13.76 4.18
N ILE A 108 -3.44 -13.23 3.71
CA ILE A 108 -2.71 -12.19 4.41
C ILE A 108 -3.19 -10.84 3.88
N TYR A 109 -3.74 -10.04 4.77
CA TYR A 109 -4.22 -8.71 4.43
C TYR A 109 -3.28 -7.67 5.01
N ALA A 110 -2.58 -6.94 4.15
CA ALA A 110 -1.63 -5.92 4.56
C ALA A 110 -2.18 -4.52 4.27
N ALA A 111 -2.20 -3.69 5.30
CA ALA A 111 -2.68 -2.32 5.22
C ALA A 111 -1.58 -1.34 5.65
N ILE A 112 -1.38 -0.29 4.85
CA ILE A 112 -0.47 0.80 5.18
C ILE A 112 -1.29 2.08 5.36
N SER A 113 -1.16 2.71 6.51
CA SER A 113 -1.85 3.96 6.82
C SER A 113 -0.92 4.93 7.54
N GLY A 114 -1.37 6.17 7.76
CA GLY A 114 -0.55 7.17 8.44
C GLY A 114 -0.25 6.82 9.90
N PHE A 115 -1.19 6.18 10.59
CA PHE A 115 -1.14 6.04 12.05
C PHE A 115 -1.48 4.63 12.57
N GLY A 116 -1.55 3.65 11.67
CA GLY A 116 -2.01 2.33 12.05
C GLY A 116 -3.53 2.26 12.29
N ARG A 117 -4.07 1.05 12.27
CA ARG A 117 -5.53 0.81 12.44
C ARG A 117 -5.84 -0.60 12.93
N LEU A 118 -4.85 -1.26 13.53
CA LEU A 118 -5.08 -2.58 14.14
C LEU A 118 -6.01 -2.42 15.33
N GLU A 119 -7.10 -3.19 15.34
CA GLU A 119 -8.10 -3.17 16.41
C GLU A 119 -7.45 -3.43 17.78
N GLY A 120 -7.76 -2.59 18.76
CA GLY A 120 -7.19 -2.61 20.10
C GLY A 120 -5.82 -1.92 20.22
N TYR A 121 -5.27 -1.40 19.13
CA TYR A 121 -4.00 -0.66 19.09
C TYR A 121 -4.14 0.70 18.39
N GLU A 122 -5.37 1.17 18.20
CA GLU A 122 -5.63 2.44 17.55
C GLU A 122 -5.20 3.61 18.43
N GLY A 123 -4.42 4.50 17.84
CA GLY A 123 -4.16 5.80 18.42
C GLY A 123 -5.25 6.83 18.08
N PRO A 124 -5.21 8.03 18.67
CA PRO A 124 -6.22 9.07 18.43
C PRO A 124 -6.30 9.52 16.99
N ASP A 125 -5.24 9.34 16.22
CA ASP A 125 -5.15 9.75 14.81
C ASP A 125 -5.37 8.61 13.80
N SER A 126 -5.72 7.40 14.23
CA SER A 126 -5.86 6.22 13.35
C SER A 126 -6.83 6.41 12.18
N GLN A 127 -7.78 7.32 12.29
CA GLN A 127 -8.72 7.64 11.21
C GLN A 127 -8.25 8.81 10.31
N ARG A 128 -7.14 9.48 10.66
CA ARG A 128 -6.61 10.58 9.87
C ARG A 128 -5.85 10.07 8.65
N PRO A 129 -6.06 10.68 7.47
CA PRO A 129 -5.18 10.44 6.33
C PRO A 129 -3.83 11.10 6.57
N ALA A 130 -2.75 10.46 6.14
CA ALA A 130 -1.43 11.06 6.09
C ALA A 130 -0.80 10.86 4.72
N PHE A 131 0.11 11.76 4.39
CA PHE A 131 1.12 11.59 3.36
C PHE A 131 2.48 11.56 4.05
N ASP A 132 3.48 11.13 3.35
CA ASP A 132 4.88 11.05 3.76
C ASP A 132 5.34 12.20 4.68
N ILE A 133 5.17 13.44 4.22
CA ILE A 133 5.59 14.63 4.97
C ILE A 133 4.90 14.78 6.34
N VAL A 134 3.67 14.26 6.49
CA VAL A 134 2.95 14.29 7.77
C VAL A 134 3.60 13.31 8.74
N ALA A 135 3.95 12.12 8.27
CA ALA A 135 4.64 11.11 9.07
C ALA A 135 6.04 11.59 9.47
N GLU A 136 6.80 12.19 8.56
CA GLU A 136 8.11 12.77 8.87
C GLU A 136 8.02 13.89 9.92
N ALA A 137 7.04 14.78 9.79
CA ALA A 137 6.86 15.88 10.75
C ALA A 137 6.46 15.37 12.14
N MET A 138 5.52 14.43 12.21
CA MET A 138 4.99 13.92 13.48
C MET A 138 5.95 12.96 14.20
N SER A 139 6.83 12.27 13.46
CA SER A 139 7.88 11.42 14.05
C SER A 139 9.01 12.24 14.68
N GLY A 140 9.11 13.53 14.37
CA GLY A 140 10.19 14.39 14.83
C GLY A 140 11.46 14.31 13.99
N ILE A 141 11.54 13.45 12.97
CA ILE A 141 12.75 13.29 12.16
C ILE A 141 13.15 14.58 11.45
N MET A 142 12.16 15.38 11.03
CA MET A 142 12.42 16.68 10.41
C MET A 142 13.14 17.68 11.32
N HIS A 143 13.00 17.51 12.65
CA HIS A 143 13.70 18.33 13.63
C HIS A 143 15.17 17.88 13.81
N LEU A 144 15.45 16.63 13.56
CA LEU A 144 16.81 16.07 13.66
C LEU A 144 17.66 16.33 12.40
N VAL A 145 17.03 16.78 11.33
CA VAL A 145 17.68 17.04 10.03
C VAL A 145 17.75 18.54 9.80
N GLY A 146 18.91 19.01 9.33
CA GLY A 146 19.12 20.41 9.02
C GLY A 146 20.10 21.09 9.96
N PHE A 147 19.92 22.37 10.17
CA PHE A 147 20.80 23.21 10.97
C PHE A 147 20.07 23.73 12.20
N GLU A 148 20.79 23.93 13.32
CA GLU A 148 20.24 24.35 14.61
C GLU A 148 19.39 25.64 14.54
N ASP A 149 19.85 26.61 13.75
CA ASP A 149 19.19 27.92 13.60
C ASP A 149 18.18 27.98 12.43
N LYS A 150 17.79 26.86 11.86
CA LYS A 150 16.88 26.81 10.72
C LYS A 150 15.59 26.08 11.07
N PRO A 151 14.49 26.35 10.34
CA PRO A 151 13.29 25.54 10.47
C PRO A 151 13.57 24.05 10.19
N PRO A 152 12.78 23.13 10.79
CA PRO A 152 12.88 21.71 10.47
C PRO A 152 12.86 21.46 8.97
N SER A 153 13.72 20.58 8.50
CA SER A 153 13.85 20.27 7.07
C SER A 153 13.19 18.96 6.73
N TRP A 154 12.56 18.92 5.56
CA TRP A 154 12.15 17.67 4.95
C TRP A 154 13.39 16.82 4.63
N THR A 155 13.31 15.51 4.92
CA THR A 155 14.46 14.62 4.69
C THR A 155 14.68 14.36 3.19
N ILE A 156 13.89 13.45 2.65
CA ILE A 156 13.81 13.17 1.20
C ILE A 156 12.36 12.83 0.87
N TYR A 157 11.97 13.08 -0.36
CA TYR A 157 10.63 12.77 -0.84
C TYR A 157 10.33 11.26 -0.78
N GLY A 158 9.38 10.89 0.07
CA GLY A 158 8.88 9.52 0.17
C GLY A 158 9.59 8.62 1.19
N MET A 159 10.34 9.19 2.13
CA MET A 159 11.07 8.42 3.15
C MET A 159 10.13 7.53 3.97
N ALA A 160 9.09 8.11 4.55
CA ALA A 160 8.12 7.37 5.37
C ALA A 160 7.31 6.36 4.53
N ASP A 161 6.93 6.75 3.31
CA ASP A 161 6.25 5.85 2.35
C ASP A 161 7.11 4.61 2.02
N ILE A 162 8.41 4.81 1.73
CA ILE A 162 9.33 3.73 1.36
C ILE A 162 9.60 2.84 2.58
N TYR A 163 9.88 3.43 3.74
CA TYR A 163 10.14 2.69 4.96
C TYR A 163 8.95 1.83 5.37
N SER A 164 7.74 2.40 5.41
CA SER A 164 6.53 1.65 5.73
C SER A 164 6.24 0.56 4.69
N GLY A 165 6.48 0.84 3.40
CA GLY A 165 6.37 -0.16 2.34
C GLY A 165 7.31 -1.35 2.53
N MET A 166 8.57 -1.09 2.92
CA MET A 166 9.56 -2.12 3.21
C MET A 166 9.20 -2.92 4.47
N CYS A 167 8.81 -2.25 5.56
CA CYS A 167 8.36 -2.91 6.79
C CYS A 167 7.13 -3.78 6.54
N THR A 168 6.21 -3.31 5.68
CA THR A 168 5.03 -4.09 5.31
C THR A 168 5.40 -5.34 4.50
N ALA A 169 6.33 -5.22 3.55
CA ALA A 169 6.81 -6.39 2.80
C ALA A 169 7.46 -7.42 3.74
N TYR A 170 8.25 -6.97 4.70
CA TYR A 170 8.82 -7.83 5.73
C TYR A 170 7.73 -8.49 6.59
N GLY A 171 6.74 -7.72 7.05
CA GLY A 171 5.59 -8.25 7.81
C GLY A 171 4.77 -9.29 7.03
N ILE A 172 4.57 -9.07 5.72
CA ILE A 172 3.93 -10.04 4.83
C ILE A 172 4.72 -11.35 4.78
N MET A 173 6.04 -11.28 4.63
CA MET A 173 6.90 -12.48 4.60
C MET A 173 6.84 -13.25 5.92
N GLN A 174 6.82 -12.56 7.07
CA GLN A 174 6.61 -13.18 8.38
C GLN A 174 5.24 -13.85 8.47
N ALA A 175 4.20 -13.18 8.00
CA ALA A 175 2.84 -13.70 7.99
C ALA A 175 2.71 -14.95 7.09
N LEU A 176 3.33 -14.94 5.92
CA LEU A 176 3.42 -16.11 5.04
C LEU A 176 4.15 -17.27 5.71
N PHE A 177 5.28 -17.01 6.35
CA PHE A 177 6.03 -18.02 7.11
C PHE A 177 5.21 -18.63 8.26
N MET A 178 4.46 -17.80 8.99
CA MET A 178 3.57 -18.27 10.04
C MET A 178 2.39 -19.07 9.47
N ARG A 179 1.87 -18.67 8.30
CA ARG A 179 0.79 -19.39 7.61
C ARG A 179 1.18 -20.83 7.26
N GLU A 180 2.41 -21.09 6.86
CA GLU A 180 2.90 -22.45 6.57
C GLU A 180 2.81 -23.37 7.80
N ARG A 181 2.91 -22.81 9.01
CA ARG A 181 2.84 -23.54 10.28
C ARG A 181 1.42 -23.67 10.83
N THR A 182 0.61 -22.62 10.63
CA THR A 182 -0.71 -22.50 11.28
C THR A 182 -1.87 -22.81 10.33
N GLY A 183 -1.63 -22.73 9.02
CA GLY A 183 -2.66 -22.83 8.00
C GLY A 183 -3.58 -21.61 7.93
N LYS A 184 -3.31 -20.54 8.70
CA LYS A 184 -4.17 -19.36 8.82
C LYS A 184 -3.49 -18.10 8.29
N GLY A 185 -4.28 -17.26 7.61
CA GLY A 185 -3.90 -15.90 7.27
C GLY A 185 -3.97 -14.96 8.48
N GLN A 186 -3.55 -13.72 8.27
CA GLN A 186 -3.58 -12.69 9.32
C GLN A 186 -3.57 -11.27 8.74
N PHE A 187 -3.91 -10.31 9.59
CA PHE A 187 -3.80 -8.90 9.27
C PHE A 187 -2.39 -8.40 9.60
N VAL A 188 -1.79 -7.68 8.66
CA VAL A 188 -0.52 -6.96 8.81
C VAL A 188 -0.83 -5.47 8.74
N ASP A 189 -0.71 -4.77 9.85
CA ASP A 189 -0.90 -3.33 9.92
C ASP A 189 0.43 -2.60 9.99
N SER A 190 0.57 -1.56 9.18
CA SER A 190 1.77 -0.73 9.14
C SER A 190 1.40 0.75 9.19
N ALA A 191 1.99 1.47 10.14
CA ALA A 191 1.98 2.93 10.18
C ALA A 191 3.19 3.50 9.43
N MET A 192 3.02 4.67 8.81
CA MET A 192 4.12 5.42 8.23
C MET A 192 5.00 6.10 9.29
#